data_d6c3534ecf865a6d0b4755fb0cdefba9
#
_entry.id   d6c3534ecf865a6d0b4755fb0cdefba9
#
_cell.length_a   1.000
_cell.length_b   1.000
_cell.length_c   1.000
_cell.angle_alpha   90.00
_cell.angle_beta   90.00
_cell.angle_gamma   90.00
#
_symmetry.space_group_name_H-M   'P 1'
#
loop_
_entity.id
_entity.type
_entity.pdbx_description
1 polymer ?
#
loop_
_entity_poly.entity_id
_entity_poly.type
_entity_poly.pdbx_seq_one_letter_code
_entity_poly.pdbx_strand_id
1 'polypeptide(L)'
;FLYGEEVVTVKIPKGVAEGMQLSMGGKGNAGKHNGVPGDLLILVEEEQDPNLIRDENDLIYNLLLSFPTAALGGAVEIPTIDGKVKVKIDSGTQPGKVLRLRGKGLPNVNGYGTGDLLVNVSVYVPETLNKDEKKALEEMEESDNFKPNTSIKEKIFKKFKSLFD
;
A
#
# COMPACT_ATOMS: atom_id res chain seq x y z
N PHE A 1 -45.58 -14.84 -0.15
CA PHE A 1 -45.10 -13.80 0.75
C PHE A 1 -44.35 -12.77 -0.12
N LEU A 2 -45.03 -11.70 -0.46
CA LEU A 2 -44.38 -10.58 -1.14
C LEU A 2 -43.68 -9.75 -0.07
N TYR A 3 -42.38 -9.88 0.00
CA TYR A 3 -41.56 -8.90 0.66
C TYR A 3 -41.29 -7.80 -0.34
N GLY A 4 -41.79 -6.62 -0.06
CA GLY A 4 -41.46 -5.46 -0.89
C GLY A 4 -39.96 -5.23 -0.90
N GLU A 5 -39.38 -4.99 -2.06
CA GLU A 5 -38.00 -4.51 -2.16
C GLU A 5 -37.94 -3.09 -1.59
N GLU A 6 -37.20 -2.90 -0.53
CA GLU A 6 -36.94 -1.58 0.05
C GLU A 6 -35.49 -1.22 -0.21
N VAL A 7 -35.26 -0.05 -0.78
CA VAL A 7 -33.89 0.49 -0.90
C VAL A 7 -33.51 1.12 0.42
N VAL A 8 -32.47 0.59 1.05
CA VAL A 8 -31.95 1.09 2.33
C VAL A 8 -30.62 1.79 2.08
N THR A 9 -30.52 3.03 2.50
CA THR A 9 -29.25 3.78 2.44
C THR A 9 -28.46 3.53 3.70
N VAL A 10 -27.21 3.08 3.50
CA VAL A 10 -26.29 2.77 4.60
C VAL A 10 -25.12 3.76 4.54
N LYS A 11 -24.85 4.41 5.67
CA LYS A 11 -23.66 5.22 5.82
C LYS A 11 -22.52 4.34 6.34
N ILE A 12 -21.50 4.13 5.51
CA ILE A 12 -20.33 3.35 5.88
C ILE A 12 -19.29 4.28 6.52
N PRO A 13 -18.90 4.04 7.79
CA PRO A 13 -17.88 4.84 8.46
C PRO A 13 -16.53 4.72 7.74
N LYS A 14 -15.76 5.80 7.72
CA LYS A 14 -14.39 5.75 7.22
C LYS A 14 -13.54 4.83 8.09
N GLY A 15 -12.65 4.06 7.47
CA GLY A 15 -11.73 3.17 8.17
C GLY A 15 -12.31 1.82 8.54
N VAL A 16 -13.52 1.47 8.10
CA VAL A 16 -14.06 0.10 8.30
C VAL A 16 -13.12 -0.94 7.71
N ALA A 17 -13.04 -2.09 8.34
CA ALA A 17 -12.16 -3.20 7.97
C ALA A 17 -12.94 -4.44 7.62
N GLU A 18 -12.26 -5.38 6.95
CA GLU A 18 -12.76 -6.71 6.66
C GLU A 18 -13.35 -7.39 7.90
N GLY A 19 -14.53 -7.95 7.76
CA GLY A 19 -15.19 -8.68 8.83
C GLY A 19 -15.92 -7.82 9.85
N MET A 20 -15.86 -6.50 9.78
CA MET A 20 -16.67 -5.63 10.64
C MET A 20 -18.15 -5.76 10.29
N GLN A 21 -19.00 -5.68 11.31
CA GLN A 21 -20.44 -5.68 11.15
C GLN A 21 -21.03 -4.30 11.43
N LEU A 22 -21.93 -3.87 10.54
CA LEU A 22 -22.75 -2.68 10.74
C LEU A 22 -24.18 -3.12 11.01
N SER A 23 -24.87 -2.44 11.92
CA SER A 23 -26.25 -2.75 12.25
C SER A 23 -27.14 -1.56 11.92
N MET A 24 -28.27 -1.85 11.29
CA MET A 24 -29.34 -0.88 11.07
C MET A 24 -30.59 -1.33 11.84
N GLY A 25 -30.92 -0.58 12.87
CA GLY A 25 -32.09 -0.86 13.71
C GLY A 25 -33.40 -0.80 12.92
N GLY A 26 -34.27 -1.77 13.11
CA GLY A 26 -35.59 -1.81 12.53
C GLY A 26 -35.65 -2.07 11.01
N LYS A 27 -34.55 -2.40 10.36
CA LYS A 27 -34.46 -2.64 8.91
C LYS A 27 -34.30 -4.12 8.54
N GLY A 28 -34.40 -5.00 9.52
CA GLY A 28 -34.40 -6.45 9.32
C GLY A 28 -35.80 -7.00 8.97
N ASN A 29 -35.96 -8.30 9.16
CA ASN A 29 -37.22 -8.98 8.86
C ASN A 29 -38.39 -8.42 9.71
N ALA A 30 -39.57 -8.40 9.08
CA ALA A 30 -40.81 -8.02 9.80
C ALA A 30 -41.08 -8.94 10.98
N GLY A 31 -41.50 -8.36 12.07
CA GLY A 31 -41.89 -9.13 13.27
C GLY A 31 -43.18 -9.94 13.03
N LYS A 32 -43.38 -11.03 13.80
CA LYS A 32 -44.61 -11.79 13.79
C LYS A 32 -45.76 -10.95 14.37
N HIS A 33 -46.95 -11.10 13.79
CA HIS A 33 -48.18 -10.45 14.29
C HIS A 33 -48.03 -8.92 14.49
N ASN A 34 -47.50 -8.21 13.51
CA ASN A 34 -47.22 -6.76 13.59
C ASN A 34 -46.22 -6.38 14.70
N GLY A 35 -45.33 -7.31 15.09
CA GLY A 35 -44.24 -7.01 16.00
C GLY A 35 -43.20 -6.08 15.42
N VAL A 36 -42.26 -5.64 16.25
CA VAL A 36 -41.16 -4.77 15.85
C VAL A 36 -40.22 -5.50 14.86
N PRO A 37 -39.87 -4.89 13.73
CA PRO A 37 -38.86 -5.46 12.82
C PRO A 37 -37.51 -5.64 13.52
N GLY A 38 -36.81 -6.71 13.16
CA GLY A 38 -35.44 -6.94 13.62
C GLY A 38 -34.44 -5.94 13.00
N ASP A 39 -33.18 -6.11 13.33
CA ASP A 39 -32.10 -5.30 12.78
C ASP A 39 -31.53 -5.91 11.50
N LEU A 40 -31.09 -5.07 10.59
CA LEU A 40 -30.32 -5.46 9.42
C LEU A 40 -28.83 -5.47 9.78
N LEU A 41 -28.20 -6.65 9.66
CA LEU A 41 -26.76 -6.79 9.85
C LEU A 41 -26.05 -6.76 8.50
N ILE A 42 -25.03 -5.93 8.41
CA ILE A 42 -24.24 -5.74 7.19
C ILE A 42 -22.82 -6.16 7.49
N LEU A 43 -22.34 -7.17 6.77
CA LEU A 43 -20.95 -7.62 6.86
C LEU A 43 -20.12 -6.86 5.84
N VAL A 44 -19.04 -6.27 6.30
CA VAL A 44 -18.10 -5.55 5.45
C VAL A 44 -17.10 -6.51 4.83
N GLU A 45 -17.01 -6.51 3.50
CA GLU A 45 -15.97 -7.18 2.74
C GLU A 45 -15.10 -6.11 2.06
N GLU A 46 -13.79 -6.31 2.10
CA GLU A 46 -12.84 -5.37 1.51
C GLU A 46 -12.40 -5.84 0.13
N GLU A 47 -12.57 -4.99 -0.88
CA GLU A 47 -11.99 -5.24 -2.19
C GLU A 47 -10.48 -5.05 -2.15
N GLN A 48 -9.75 -5.99 -2.74
CA GLN A 48 -8.30 -5.90 -2.81
C GLN A 48 -7.87 -4.90 -3.89
N ASP A 49 -7.01 -3.95 -3.51
CA ASP A 49 -6.34 -3.07 -4.45
C ASP A 49 -5.03 -3.73 -4.91
N PRO A 50 -4.76 -3.78 -6.23
CA PRO A 50 -3.54 -4.42 -6.75
C PRO A 50 -2.26 -3.66 -6.37
N ASN A 51 -2.37 -2.40 -5.96
CA ASN A 51 -1.23 -1.53 -5.68
C ASN A 51 -0.98 -1.29 -4.19
N LEU A 52 -2.00 -1.48 -3.36
CA LEU A 52 -1.95 -1.15 -1.93
C LEU A 52 -2.29 -2.37 -1.09
N ILE A 53 -1.47 -2.64 -0.09
CA ILE A 53 -1.72 -3.65 0.93
C ILE A 53 -2.13 -2.92 2.20
N ARG A 54 -3.22 -3.38 2.82
CA ARG A 54 -3.68 -2.84 4.09
C ARG A 54 -3.06 -3.62 5.26
N ASP A 55 -2.50 -2.89 6.21
CA ASP A 55 -2.06 -3.40 7.50
C ASP A 55 -2.69 -2.53 8.60
N GLU A 56 -3.80 -2.97 9.16
CA GLU A 56 -4.65 -2.18 10.08
C GLU A 56 -5.08 -0.86 9.42
N ASN A 57 -4.56 0.28 9.89
CA ASN A 57 -4.81 1.59 9.30
C ASN A 57 -3.66 2.09 8.42
N ASP A 58 -2.56 1.36 8.38
CA ASP A 58 -1.46 1.65 7.49
C ASP A 58 -1.70 1.03 6.10
N LEU A 59 -1.16 1.67 5.09
CA LEU A 59 -1.12 1.16 3.74
C LEU A 59 0.32 0.92 3.34
N ILE A 60 0.54 -0.13 2.56
CA ILE A 60 1.86 -0.49 2.03
C ILE A 60 1.80 -0.43 0.51
N TYR A 61 2.70 0.34 -0.07
CA TYR A 61 2.86 0.47 -1.52
C TYR A 61 4.27 0.02 -1.92
N ASN A 62 4.36 -0.82 -2.95
CA ASN A 62 5.66 -1.20 -3.51
C ASN A 62 6.00 -0.29 -4.68
N LEU A 63 6.99 0.57 -4.48
CA LEU A 63 7.47 1.49 -5.52
C LEU A 63 8.61 0.82 -6.28
N LEU A 64 8.37 0.55 -7.56
CA LEU A 64 9.39 0.02 -8.44
C LEU A 64 10.08 1.18 -9.18
N LEU A 65 11.29 1.49 -8.76
CA LEU A 65 12.12 2.52 -9.41
C LEU A 65 12.94 1.95 -10.55
N SER A 66 13.14 2.75 -11.59
CA SER A 66 14.21 2.46 -12.53
C SER A 66 15.57 2.58 -11.83
N PHE A 67 16.56 1.80 -12.25
CA PHE A 67 17.91 1.92 -11.72
C PHE A 67 18.49 3.35 -11.85
N PRO A 68 18.37 4.02 -12.99
CA PRO A 68 18.84 5.41 -13.10
C PRO A 68 18.19 6.36 -12.11
N THR A 69 16.89 6.26 -11.89
CA THR A 69 16.19 7.11 -10.89
C THR A 69 16.67 6.82 -9.48
N ALA A 70 16.87 5.57 -9.12
CA ALA A 70 17.40 5.20 -7.81
C ALA A 70 18.83 5.73 -7.59
N ALA A 71 19.66 5.67 -8.63
CA ALA A 71 21.05 6.13 -8.58
C ALA A 71 21.18 7.65 -8.61
N LEU A 72 20.47 8.30 -9.53
CA LEU A 72 20.55 9.75 -9.75
C LEU A 72 19.70 10.55 -8.77
N GLY A 73 18.65 9.96 -8.26
CA GLY A 73 17.60 10.68 -7.54
C GLY A 73 16.61 11.33 -8.50
N GLY A 74 15.59 11.92 -7.94
CA GLY A 74 14.54 12.59 -8.69
C GLY A 74 13.26 12.69 -7.89
N ALA A 75 12.16 12.87 -8.58
CA ALA A 75 10.84 12.90 -7.98
C ALA A 75 9.92 11.90 -8.68
N VAL A 76 9.10 11.20 -7.90
CA VAL A 76 8.11 10.26 -8.40
C VAL A 76 6.75 10.57 -7.79
N GLU A 77 5.69 10.22 -8.50
CA GLU A 77 4.33 10.30 -7.99
C GLU A 77 3.91 8.96 -7.42
N ILE A 78 3.34 8.98 -6.22
CA ILE A 78 2.85 7.80 -5.52
C ILE A 78 1.36 7.94 -5.33
N PRO A 79 0.55 6.90 -5.64
CA PRO A 79 -0.87 6.93 -5.39
C PRO A 79 -1.16 6.89 -3.89
N THR A 80 -2.11 7.71 -3.47
CA THR A 80 -2.68 7.68 -2.12
C THR A 80 -4.20 7.62 -2.23
N ILE A 81 -4.90 7.43 -1.13
CA ILE A 81 -6.37 7.44 -1.12
C ILE A 81 -6.95 8.82 -1.49
N ASP A 82 -6.19 9.89 -1.29
CA ASP A 82 -6.60 11.26 -1.59
C ASP A 82 -6.07 11.78 -2.94
N GLY A 83 -5.46 10.92 -3.73
CA GLY A 83 -4.83 11.29 -5.00
C GLY A 83 -3.32 11.03 -4.99
N LYS A 84 -2.63 11.56 -5.99
CA LYS A 84 -1.19 11.34 -6.13
C LYS A 84 -0.39 12.34 -5.31
N VAL A 85 0.67 11.86 -4.67
CA VAL A 85 1.64 12.67 -3.92
C VAL A 85 3.00 12.57 -4.60
N LYS A 86 3.65 13.70 -4.79
CA LYS A 86 5.01 13.77 -5.33
C LYS A 86 6.02 13.55 -4.21
N VAL A 87 6.89 12.57 -4.38
CA VAL A 87 7.89 12.19 -3.39
C VAL A 87 9.29 12.34 -3.99
N LYS A 88 10.18 12.95 -3.22
CA LYS A 88 11.59 13.08 -3.59
C LYS A 88 12.32 11.76 -3.33
N ILE A 89 13.06 11.30 -4.34
CA ILE A 89 13.96 10.15 -4.24
C ILE A 89 15.39 10.69 -4.13
N ASP A 90 16.04 10.38 -3.03
CA ASP A 90 17.44 10.77 -2.84
C ASP A 90 18.35 9.97 -3.76
N SER A 91 19.42 10.61 -4.23
CA SER A 91 20.46 9.94 -5.02
C SER A 91 21.06 8.77 -4.25
N GLY A 92 21.21 7.63 -4.89
CA GLY A 92 21.75 6.43 -4.26
C GLY A 92 20.76 5.67 -3.38
N THR A 93 19.46 5.86 -3.59
CA THR A 93 18.42 5.10 -2.87
C THR A 93 18.55 3.62 -3.17
N GLN A 94 18.68 2.84 -2.10
CA GLN A 94 18.85 1.38 -2.19
C GLN A 94 17.50 0.65 -2.17
N PRO A 95 17.39 -0.51 -2.86
CA PRO A 95 16.22 -1.37 -2.74
C PRO A 95 16.02 -1.82 -1.28
N GLY A 96 14.78 -1.96 -0.87
CA GLY A 96 14.41 -2.31 0.49
C GLY A 96 14.30 -1.14 1.45
N LYS A 97 14.63 0.08 1.02
CA LYS A 97 14.35 1.29 1.80
C LYS A 97 12.84 1.47 1.94
N VAL A 98 12.39 1.84 3.12
CA VAL A 98 10.99 2.16 3.39
C VAL A 98 10.85 3.65 3.66
N LEU A 99 10.00 4.30 2.87
CA LEU A 99 9.64 5.71 3.06
C LEU A 99 8.28 5.76 3.77
N ARG A 100 8.18 6.53 4.83
CA ARG A 100 6.93 6.69 5.57
C ARG A 100 6.29 8.03 5.22
N LEU A 101 5.09 7.98 4.64
CA LEU A 101 4.26 9.16 4.40
C LEU A 101 3.22 9.25 5.52
N ARG A 102 3.48 10.10 6.49
CA ARG A 102 2.64 10.22 7.69
C ARG A 102 1.25 10.75 7.35
N GLY A 103 0.23 10.12 7.92
CA GLY A 103 -1.15 10.51 7.74
C GLY A 103 -1.73 10.20 6.35
N LYS A 104 -1.04 9.42 5.52
CA LYS A 104 -1.49 9.05 4.17
C LYS A 104 -2.04 7.62 4.08
N GLY A 105 -2.22 6.97 5.22
CA GLY A 105 -2.93 5.70 5.33
C GLY A 105 -4.44 5.87 5.45
N LEU A 106 -5.07 4.96 6.13
CA LEU A 106 -6.52 4.95 6.35
C LEU A 106 -6.89 5.65 7.66
N PRO A 107 -8.03 6.34 7.69
CA PRO A 107 -8.54 6.88 8.94
C PRO A 107 -8.95 5.75 9.89
N ASN A 108 -8.84 5.98 11.19
CA ASN A 108 -9.32 5.05 12.18
C ASN A 108 -10.86 5.07 12.20
N VAL A 109 -11.48 3.90 12.29
CA VAL A 109 -12.95 3.75 12.29
C VAL A 109 -13.62 4.47 13.47
N ASN A 110 -12.94 4.60 14.59
CA ASN A 110 -13.44 5.34 15.77
C ASN A 110 -13.29 6.86 15.66
N GLY A 111 -12.81 7.38 14.52
CA GLY A 111 -12.69 8.81 14.25
C GLY A 111 -11.42 9.48 14.78
N TYR A 112 -10.52 8.72 15.42
CA TYR A 112 -9.27 9.25 15.98
C TYR A 112 -8.07 8.78 15.17
N GLY A 113 -7.38 9.74 14.57
CA GLY A 113 -6.12 9.49 13.89
C GLY A 113 -6.27 8.87 12.51
N THR A 114 -5.18 8.89 11.80
CA THR A 114 -5.02 8.33 10.45
C THR A 114 -3.71 7.55 10.41
N GLY A 115 -3.72 6.38 9.79
CA GLY A 115 -2.51 5.60 9.57
C GLY A 115 -1.58 6.24 8.55
N ASP A 116 -0.50 5.56 8.27
CA ASP A 116 0.56 6.02 7.38
C ASP A 116 0.60 5.21 6.08
N LEU A 117 1.18 5.77 5.05
CA LEU A 117 1.54 5.04 3.83
C LEU A 117 3.02 4.67 3.90
N LEU A 118 3.31 3.38 3.92
CA LEU A 118 4.66 2.84 3.89
C LEU A 118 5.02 2.49 2.45
N VAL A 119 6.04 3.15 1.92
CA VAL A 119 6.50 2.95 0.55
C VAL A 119 7.75 2.10 0.59
N ASN A 120 7.63 0.85 0.17
CA ASN A 120 8.78 -0.05 0.01
C ASN A 120 9.40 0.16 -1.36
N VAL A 121 10.68 0.47 -1.38
CA VAL A 121 11.41 0.73 -2.63
C VAL A 121 11.98 -0.57 -3.19
N SER A 122 11.64 -0.86 -4.43
CA SER A 122 12.26 -1.88 -5.26
C SER A 122 12.94 -1.22 -6.46
N VAL A 123 13.92 -1.88 -7.03
CA VAL A 123 14.65 -1.36 -8.20
C VAL A 123 14.51 -2.35 -9.36
N TYR A 124 14.11 -1.82 -10.50
CA TYR A 124 13.94 -2.61 -11.72
C TYR A 124 15.28 -2.85 -12.40
N VAL A 125 15.56 -4.09 -12.73
CA VAL A 125 16.68 -4.49 -13.56
C VAL A 125 16.15 -4.82 -14.95
N PRO A 126 16.65 -4.18 -16.03
CA PRO A 126 16.21 -4.48 -17.39
C PRO A 126 16.42 -5.97 -17.75
N GLU A 127 15.39 -6.58 -18.30
CA GLU A 127 15.45 -7.97 -18.75
C GLU A 127 16.13 -8.12 -20.11
N THR A 128 16.05 -7.09 -20.95
CA THR A 128 16.64 -7.05 -22.28
C THR A 128 17.39 -5.75 -22.51
N LEU A 129 18.47 -5.81 -23.26
CA LEU A 129 19.32 -4.65 -23.60
C LEU A 129 19.57 -4.61 -25.09
N ASN A 130 19.56 -3.41 -25.67
CA ASN A 130 20.10 -3.20 -27.01
C ASN A 130 21.65 -3.09 -26.97
N LYS A 131 22.28 -2.96 -28.14
CA LYS A 131 23.76 -2.93 -28.24
C LYS A 131 24.37 -1.73 -27.51
N ASP A 132 23.73 -0.56 -27.61
CA ASP A 132 24.25 0.67 -27.02
C ASP A 132 24.11 0.63 -25.48
N GLU A 133 23.00 0.14 -24.99
CA GLU A 133 22.76 -0.04 -23.56
C GLU A 133 23.73 -1.04 -22.95
N LYS A 134 23.94 -2.17 -23.63
CA LYS A 134 24.90 -3.18 -23.20
C LYS A 134 26.30 -2.61 -23.08
N LYS A 135 26.75 -1.87 -24.12
CA LYS A 135 28.05 -1.22 -24.12
C LYS A 135 28.21 -0.20 -23.00
N ALA A 136 27.19 0.62 -22.77
CA ALA A 136 27.19 1.60 -21.68
C ALA A 136 27.31 0.92 -20.30
N LEU A 137 26.56 -0.15 -20.06
CA LEU A 137 26.63 -0.90 -18.80
C LEU A 137 27.98 -1.60 -18.63
N GLU A 138 28.57 -2.18 -19.69
CA GLU A 138 29.90 -2.80 -19.64
C GLU A 138 30.97 -1.76 -19.25
N GLU A 139 30.90 -0.55 -19.79
CA GLU A 139 31.79 0.55 -19.41
C GLU A 139 31.62 0.97 -17.96
N MET A 140 30.36 1.08 -17.50
CA MET A 140 30.04 1.45 -16.11
C MET A 140 30.47 0.40 -15.11
N GLU A 141 30.39 -0.89 -15.45
CA GLU A 141 30.81 -1.99 -14.57
C GLU A 141 32.28 -1.89 -14.15
N GLU A 142 33.13 -1.31 -14.98
CA GLU A 142 34.53 -1.05 -14.66
C GLU A 142 34.73 0.09 -13.66
N SER A 143 33.72 0.93 -13.45
CA SER A 143 33.79 2.05 -12.52
C SER A 143 33.67 1.58 -11.08
N ASP A 144 34.51 2.11 -10.20
CA ASP A 144 34.54 1.71 -8.78
C ASP A 144 33.21 1.93 -8.05
N ASN A 145 32.48 2.99 -8.39
CA ASN A 145 31.19 3.28 -7.79
C ASN A 145 30.10 2.24 -8.13
N PHE A 146 30.27 1.47 -9.21
CA PHE A 146 29.32 0.44 -9.61
C PHE A 146 29.64 -0.92 -9.00
N LYS A 147 30.73 -1.03 -8.25
CA LYS A 147 31.09 -2.24 -7.53
C LYS A 147 30.49 -2.20 -6.11
N PRO A 148 29.91 -3.31 -5.63
CA PRO A 148 29.40 -3.37 -4.26
C PRO A 148 30.49 -3.03 -3.24
N ASN A 149 30.23 -2.07 -2.37
CA ASN A 149 31.16 -1.73 -1.31
C ASN A 149 30.87 -2.53 -0.04
N THR A 150 31.82 -2.58 0.89
CA THR A 150 31.74 -3.38 2.12
C THR A 150 30.58 -2.93 3.00
N SER A 151 30.32 -1.63 3.11
CA SER A 151 29.24 -1.10 3.93
C SER A 151 27.86 -1.57 3.44
N ILE A 152 27.62 -1.59 2.16
CA ILE A 152 26.37 -2.08 1.58
C ILE A 152 26.23 -3.60 1.78
N LYS A 153 27.31 -4.35 1.58
CA LYS A 153 27.31 -5.80 1.85
C LYS A 153 26.94 -6.12 3.30
N GLU A 154 27.49 -5.40 4.24
CA GLU A 154 27.19 -5.57 5.67
C GLU A 154 25.74 -5.25 6.01
N LYS A 155 25.19 -4.17 5.47
CA LYS A 155 23.79 -3.80 5.66
C LYS A 155 22.83 -4.86 5.11
N ILE A 156 23.11 -5.36 3.90
CA ILE A 156 22.31 -6.41 3.27
C ILE A 156 22.40 -7.69 4.09
N PHE A 157 23.58 -8.07 4.55
CA PHE A 157 23.78 -9.28 5.36
C PHE A 157 23.03 -9.18 6.69
N LYS A 158 23.04 -8.04 7.36
CA LYS A 158 22.27 -7.83 8.58
C LYS A 158 20.76 -8.02 8.36
N LYS A 159 20.22 -7.45 7.29
CA LYS A 159 18.81 -7.66 6.92
C LYS A 159 18.52 -9.13 6.64
N PHE A 160 19.36 -9.78 5.88
CA PHE A 160 19.24 -11.21 5.57
C PHE A 160 19.23 -12.05 6.84
N LYS A 161 20.17 -11.82 7.74
CA LYS A 161 20.27 -12.53 9.01
C LYS A 161 19.01 -12.35 9.86
N SER A 162 18.45 -11.14 9.92
CA SER A 162 17.25 -10.87 10.71
C SER A 162 16.00 -11.60 10.23
N LEU A 163 16.00 -12.11 9.00
CA LEU A 163 14.88 -12.91 8.47
C LEU A 163 14.89 -14.36 9.02
N PHE A 164 16.02 -14.80 9.57
CA PHE A 164 16.21 -16.17 10.04
C PHE A 164 16.45 -16.26 11.57
N ASP A 165 16.52 -15.14 12.25
CA ASP A 165 16.58 -15.05 13.71
C ASP A 165 15.15 -14.81 14.27
#